data_207060cc2042ab6371334298a1daf40a
#
_entry.id   207060cc2042ab6371334298a1daf40a
#
_cell.length_a   1.000
_cell.length_b   1.000
_cell.length_c   1.000
_cell.angle_alpha   90.00
_cell.angle_beta   90.00
_cell.angle_gamma   90.00
#
_symmetry.space_group_name_H-M   'P 1'
#
loop_
_entity.id
_entity.type
_entity.pdbx_description
1 polymer ?
#
loop_
_entity_poly.entity_id
_entity_poly.type
_entity_poly.pdbx_seq_one_letter_code
_entity_poly.pdbx_strand_id
1 'polypeptide(L)'
;MKRLLIRADDLGYSEGINCGIAAAVAAGLVRSVGVMTNMPAAVHGLGLLYGRQLCLGQHTNICVGRPLTDPARIPSLCTPEGEFKPSRVYREAAKEGRDFVVLDEAIEEIEAQYRQFKALTGREPSYFEGHAVASANFFQGLEIVAQRHGLPYFAMGRPGEAVIFRHTRVYAYMPRDFKTYEADPFTGVQDAVAHAHEGACDLMVFHPGYIDAYLLDHSSMTTTRLRETAMLCRPEAVSYT
;
A
#
# COMPACT_ATOMS: atom_id res chain seq x y z
N MET A 1 -0.99 6.49 26.07
CA MET A 1 -0.12 7.18 25.07
C MET A 1 -0.78 7.04 23.71
N LYS A 2 -1.00 8.13 23.02
CA LYS A 2 -1.47 8.17 21.63
C LYS A 2 -0.28 7.95 20.69
N ARG A 3 -0.48 7.23 19.58
CA ARG A 3 0.56 6.95 18.58
C ARG A 3 -0.03 7.12 17.19
N LEU A 4 0.67 7.83 16.33
CA LEU A 4 0.33 7.97 14.92
C LEU A 4 1.43 7.31 14.06
N LEU A 5 1.06 6.43 13.16
CA LEU A 5 1.95 5.82 12.19
C LEU A 5 1.60 6.36 10.79
N ILE A 6 2.59 6.93 10.14
CA ILE A 6 2.48 7.39 8.74
C ILE A 6 3.12 6.34 7.84
N ARG A 7 2.32 5.79 6.92
CA ARG A 7 2.74 4.83 5.91
C ARG A 7 2.60 5.44 4.52
N ALA A 8 3.59 5.21 3.66
CA ALA A 8 3.53 5.52 2.24
C ALA A 8 3.43 4.22 1.44
N ASP A 9 2.42 4.11 0.59
CA ASP A 9 2.21 2.95 -0.27
C ASP A 9 2.67 3.20 -1.71
N ASP A 10 2.76 2.13 -2.51
CA ASP A 10 3.06 2.09 -3.94
C ASP A 10 4.55 2.27 -4.32
N LEU A 11 5.52 2.02 -3.42
CA LEU A 11 6.93 2.01 -3.83
C LEU A 11 7.16 0.94 -4.92
N GLY A 12 7.69 1.36 -6.05
CA GLY A 12 7.90 0.50 -7.22
C GLY A 12 6.89 0.76 -8.34
N TYR A 13 5.78 1.43 -8.09
CA TYR A 13 4.74 1.71 -9.08
C TYR A 13 5.30 2.42 -10.32
N SER A 14 6.03 3.52 -10.11
CA SER A 14 6.75 4.27 -11.13
C SER A 14 7.93 5.05 -10.52
N GLU A 15 8.82 5.58 -11.35
CA GLU A 15 9.96 6.36 -10.86
C GLU A 15 9.50 7.68 -10.20
N GLY A 16 8.47 8.33 -10.75
CA GLY A 16 7.87 9.53 -10.16
C GLY A 16 7.28 9.27 -8.77
N ILE A 17 6.57 8.13 -8.60
CA ILE A 17 6.07 7.71 -7.29
C ILE A 17 7.21 7.45 -6.33
N ASN A 18 8.24 6.72 -6.75
CA ASN A 18 9.42 6.43 -5.93
C ASN A 18 10.11 7.71 -5.43
N CYS A 19 10.26 8.71 -6.31
CA CYS A 19 10.86 10.00 -5.94
C CYS A 19 10.02 10.75 -4.89
N GLY A 20 8.68 10.73 -5.02
CA GLY A 20 7.79 11.34 -4.04
C GLY A 20 7.84 10.63 -2.68
N ILE A 21 7.84 9.30 -2.67
CA ILE A 21 8.02 8.51 -1.44
C ILE A 21 9.37 8.80 -0.79
N ALA A 22 10.46 8.83 -1.58
CA ALA A 22 11.79 9.12 -1.07
C ALA A 22 11.88 10.52 -0.43
N ALA A 23 11.25 11.54 -1.05
CA ALA A 23 11.17 12.88 -0.50
C ALA A 23 10.41 12.90 0.85
N ALA A 24 9.25 12.23 0.92
CA ALA A 24 8.46 12.13 2.14
C ALA A 24 9.20 11.38 3.28
N VAL A 25 9.92 10.31 2.94
CA VAL A 25 10.78 9.59 3.89
C VAL A 25 11.91 10.47 4.39
N ALA A 26 12.57 11.23 3.50
CA ALA A 26 13.66 12.14 3.86
C ALA A 26 13.19 13.25 4.79
N ALA A 27 11.96 13.74 4.64
CA ALA A 27 11.35 14.74 5.51
C ALA A 27 11.07 14.21 6.94
N GLY A 28 10.96 12.89 7.16
CA GLY A 28 11.01 12.25 8.47
C GLY A 28 9.69 11.74 9.04
N LEU A 29 8.53 12.05 8.45
CA LEU A 29 7.24 11.57 8.93
C LEU A 29 6.98 10.09 8.61
N VAL A 30 7.35 9.66 7.39
CA VAL A 30 7.10 8.30 6.91
C VAL A 30 8.04 7.31 7.60
N ARG A 31 7.46 6.30 8.26
CA ARG A 31 8.19 5.22 8.95
C ARG A 31 7.89 3.83 8.40
N SER A 32 6.85 3.71 7.60
CA SER A 32 6.48 2.46 6.94
C SER A 32 6.26 2.69 5.46
N VAL A 33 6.69 1.75 4.62
CA VAL A 33 6.57 1.84 3.16
C VAL A 33 6.08 0.51 2.60
N GLY A 34 5.00 0.56 1.83
CA GLY A 34 4.47 -0.57 1.08
C GLY A 34 5.19 -0.72 -0.27
N VAL A 35 5.79 -1.90 -0.52
CA VAL A 35 6.62 -2.19 -1.70
C VAL A 35 5.89 -3.11 -2.67
N MET A 36 5.71 -2.66 -3.92
CA MET A 36 5.13 -3.42 -5.03
C MET A 36 6.25 -4.11 -5.81
N THR A 37 6.58 -5.33 -5.45
CA THR A 37 7.78 -6.03 -5.95
C THR A 37 7.67 -6.56 -7.38
N ASN A 38 6.45 -6.69 -7.91
CA ASN A 38 6.21 -7.07 -9.31
C ASN A 38 6.40 -5.91 -10.30
N MET A 39 6.49 -4.67 -9.79
CA MET A 39 6.56 -3.49 -10.65
C MET A 39 8.00 -3.21 -11.12
N PRO A 40 8.20 -2.78 -12.39
CA PRO A 40 9.55 -2.58 -12.95
C PRO A 40 10.40 -1.56 -12.21
N ALA A 41 9.78 -0.54 -11.59
CA ALA A 41 10.48 0.50 -10.84
C ALA A 41 10.83 0.11 -9.38
N ALA A 42 10.56 -1.14 -8.94
CA ALA A 42 10.81 -1.58 -7.57
C ALA A 42 12.29 -1.45 -7.17
N VAL A 43 13.21 -1.84 -8.04
CA VAL A 43 14.67 -1.73 -7.80
C VAL A 43 15.09 -0.28 -7.63
N HIS A 44 14.61 0.62 -8.51
CA HIS A 44 14.86 2.06 -8.42
C HIS A 44 14.36 2.62 -7.06
N GLY A 45 13.12 2.29 -6.68
CA GLY A 45 12.54 2.77 -5.43
C GLY A 45 13.31 2.30 -4.19
N LEU A 46 13.66 1.02 -4.13
CA LEU A 46 14.47 0.46 -3.04
C LEU A 46 15.85 1.11 -2.97
N GLY A 47 16.46 1.42 -4.12
CA GLY A 47 17.74 2.15 -4.19
C GLY A 47 17.67 3.54 -3.56
N LEU A 48 16.59 4.30 -3.79
CA LEU A 48 16.37 5.61 -3.19
C LEU A 48 16.21 5.57 -1.65
N LEU A 49 15.76 4.44 -1.12
CA LEU A 49 15.55 4.23 0.31
C LEU A 49 16.72 3.51 1.00
N TYR A 50 17.80 3.21 0.26
CA TYR A 50 18.93 2.49 0.81
C TYR A 50 19.52 3.19 2.05
N GLY A 51 19.84 2.43 3.08
CA GLY A 51 20.38 2.93 4.35
C GLY A 51 19.35 3.59 5.29
N ARG A 52 18.08 3.72 4.88
CA ARG A 52 17.03 4.27 5.75
C ARG A 52 16.46 3.17 6.67
N GLN A 53 16.24 3.51 7.93
CA GLN A 53 15.57 2.61 8.89
C GLN A 53 14.06 2.72 8.74
N LEU A 54 13.48 1.81 7.94
CA LEU A 54 12.07 1.78 7.60
C LEU A 54 11.48 0.39 7.83
N CYS A 55 10.21 0.38 8.21
CA CYS A 55 9.36 -0.79 8.17
C CYS A 55 8.91 -0.99 6.70
N LEU A 56 9.45 -1.98 6.00
CA LEU A 56 9.03 -2.30 4.63
C LEU A 56 8.02 -3.44 4.66
N GLY A 57 6.82 -3.18 4.12
CA GLY A 57 5.77 -4.17 3.93
C GLY A 57 5.72 -4.67 2.48
N GLN A 58 5.27 -5.91 2.29
CA GLN A 58 4.87 -6.35 0.96
C GLN A 58 3.49 -5.78 0.64
N HIS A 59 3.47 -4.78 -0.25
CA HIS A 59 2.25 -4.21 -0.82
C HIS A 59 1.86 -5.02 -2.04
N THR A 60 1.16 -6.13 -1.78
CA THR A 60 0.89 -7.15 -2.81
C THR A 60 -0.10 -6.63 -3.84
N ASN A 61 0.30 -6.68 -5.09
CA ASN A 61 -0.44 -6.16 -6.22
C ASN A 61 -0.92 -7.28 -7.15
N ILE A 62 -2.20 -7.25 -7.49
CA ILE A 62 -2.82 -8.14 -8.49
C ILE A 62 -3.67 -7.38 -9.51
N CYS A 63 -3.43 -6.06 -9.69
CA CYS A 63 -4.30 -5.25 -10.54
C CYS A 63 -3.58 -4.19 -11.40
N VAL A 64 -2.24 -4.16 -11.38
CA VAL A 64 -1.42 -3.24 -12.20
C VAL A 64 -0.20 -3.98 -12.74
N GLY A 65 0.09 -3.77 -14.04
CA GLY A 65 1.26 -4.35 -14.70
C GLY A 65 1.15 -5.87 -14.88
N ARG A 66 2.29 -6.55 -14.82
CA ARG A 66 2.39 -8.00 -15.05
C ARG A 66 2.64 -8.77 -13.76
N PRO A 67 2.11 -9.99 -13.66
CA PRO A 67 2.43 -10.89 -12.56
C PRO A 67 3.89 -11.36 -12.62
N LEU A 68 4.38 -11.87 -11.49
CA LEU A 68 5.63 -12.63 -11.43
C LEU A 68 5.43 -14.12 -11.75
N THR A 69 4.22 -14.60 -11.53
CA THR A 69 3.79 -15.96 -11.92
C THR A 69 3.45 -16.00 -13.41
N ASP A 70 3.62 -17.15 -14.05
CA ASP A 70 3.17 -17.37 -15.43
C ASP A 70 1.65 -17.10 -15.51
N PRO A 71 1.18 -16.15 -16.36
CA PRO A 71 -0.23 -15.82 -16.50
C PRO A 71 -1.14 -17.03 -16.81
N ALA A 72 -0.62 -18.06 -17.48
CA ALA A 72 -1.35 -19.28 -17.77
C ALA A 72 -1.71 -20.09 -16.52
N ARG A 73 -1.00 -19.89 -15.42
CA ARG A 73 -1.25 -20.55 -14.13
C ARG A 73 -2.20 -19.78 -13.21
N ILE A 74 -2.42 -18.49 -13.51
CA ILE A 74 -3.27 -17.59 -12.70
C ILE A 74 -4.29 -16.84 -13.58
N PRO A 75 -5.06 -17.53 -14.44
CA PRO A 75 -5.94 -16.91 -15.43
C PRO A 75 -7.07 -16.08 -14.80
N SER A 76 -7.47 -16.35 -13.54
CA SER A 76 -8.47 -15.52 -12.88
C SER A 76 -7.97 -14.10 -12.63
N LEU A 77 -6.66 -13.90 -12.46
CA LEU A 77 -6.04 -12.60 -12.19
C LEU A 77 -5.67 -11.84 -13.46
N CYS A 78 -5.49 -12.54 -14.60
CA CYS A 78 -4.87 -11.99 -15.80
C CYS A 78 -5.87 -11.74 -16.94
N THR A 79 -5.50 -10.81 -17.82
CA THR A 79 -6.10 -10.61 -19.13
C THR A 79 -5.49 -11.59 -20.15
N PRO A 80 -6.08 -11.75 -21.34
CA PRO A 80 -5.48 -12.58 -22.40
C PRO A 80 -4.07 -12.13 -22.81
N GLU A 81 -3.72 -10.86 -22.62
CA GLU A 81 -2.40 -10.29 -22.90
C GLU A 81 -1.37 -10.60 -21.82
N GLY A 82 -1.78 -11.28 -20.75
CA GLY A 82 -0.93 -11.68 -19.63
C GLY A 82 -0.60 -10.54 -18.66
N GLU A 83 -1.42 -9.51 -18.62
CA GLU A 83 -1.36 -8.44 -17.63
C GLU A 83 -2.42 -8.66 -16.54
N PHE A 84 -2.23 -8.08 -15.37
CA PHE A 84 -3.27 -8.10 -14.36
C PHE A 84 -4.55 -7.39 -14.83
N LYS A 85 -5.70 -7.93 -14.44
CA LYS A 85 -6.99 -7.24 -14.62
C LYS A 85 -6.99 -5.95 -13.80
N PRO A 86 -7.44 -4.82 -14.39
CA PRO A 86 -7.40 -3.54 -13.67
C PRO A 86 -8.35 -3.51 -12.46
N SER A 87 -8.00 -2.75 -11.44
CA SER A 87 -8.73 -2.66 -10.16
C SER A 87 -10.24 -2.35 -10.30
N ARG A 88 -10.64 -1.69 -11.39
CA ARG A 88 -12.07 -1.45 -11.69
C ARG A 88 -12.87 -2.74 -11.86
N VAL A 89 -12.26 -3.80 -12.46
CA VAL A 89 -12.93 -5.10 -12.67
C VAL A 89 -13.26 -5.74 -11.33
N TYR A 90 -12.34 -5.68 -10.37
CA TYR A 90 -12.57 -6.18 -9.00
C TYR A 90 -13.67 -5.39 -8.29
N ARG A 91 -13.67 -4.05 -8.44
CA ARG A 91 -14.71 -3.21 -7.81
C ARG A 91 -16.09 -3.45 -8.42
N GLU A 92 -16.17 -3.64 -9.72
CA GLU A 92 -17.44 -3.96 -10.42
C GLU A 92 -17.97 -5.31 -9.96
N ALA A 93 -17.14 -6.36 -9.94
CA ALA A 93 -17.52 -7.67 -9.47
C ALA A 93 -18.00 -7.64 -7.99
N ALA A 94 -17.28 -6.92 -7.12
CA ALA A 94 -17.65 -6.79 -5.72
C ALA A 94 -19.01 -6.08 -5.52
N LYS A 95 -19.34 -5.07 -6.34
CA LYS A 95 -20.68 -4.42 -6.32
C LYS A 95 -21.81 -5.39 -6.68
N GLU A 96 -21.51 -6.38 -7.51
CA GLU A 96 -22.44 -7.45 -7.89
C GLU A 96 -22.43 -8.64 -6.93
N GLY A 97 -21.69 -8.53 -5.82
CA GLY A 97 -21.53 -9.61 -4.82
C GLY A 97 -20.72 -10.81 -5.33
N ARG A 98 -19.89 -10.61 -6.37
CA ARG A 98 -19.04 -11.65 -6.97
C ARG A 98 -17.59 -11.44 -6.61
N ASP A 99 -16.91 -12.55 -6.32
CA ASP A 99 -15.44 -12.61 -6.27
C ASP A 99 -14.97 -13.64 -7.31
N PHE A 100 -14.31 -13.18 -8.34
CA PHE A 100 -13.82 -14.05 -9.41
C PHE A 100 -12.39 -14.53 -9.19
N VAL A 101 -11.73 -14.05 -8.15
CA VAL A 101 -10.37 -14.45 -7.81
C VAL A 101 -10.38 -15.90 -7.33
N VAL A 102 -9.57 -16.74 -7.94
CA VAL A 102 -9.33 -18.10 -7.48
C VAL A 102 -8.28 -18.06 -6.37
N LEU A 103 -8.60 -18.59 -5.19
CA LEU A 103 -7.75 -18.51 -4.01
C LEU A 103 -6.34 -19.07 -4.24
N ASP A 104 -6.23 -20.25 -4.86
CA ASP A 104 -4.93 -20.89 -5.10
C ASP A 104 -4.06 -20.08 -6.09
N GLU A 105 -4.68 -19.44 -7.07
CA GLU A 105 -3.99 -18.56 -8.01
C GLU A 105 -3.48 -17.28 -7.31
N ALA A 106 -4.30 -16.70 -6.43
CA ALA A 106 -3.88 -15.57 -5.61
C ALA A 106 -2.71 -15.94 -4.69
N ILE A 107 -2.78 -17.09 -4.01
CA ILE A 107 -1.71 -17.60 -3.16
C ILE A 107 -0.40 -17.77 -3.95
N GLU A 108 -0.48 -18.31 -5.17
CA GLU A 108 0.71 -18.51 -6.01
C GLU A 108 1.41 -17.20 -6.34
N GLU A 109 0.65 -16.17 -6.73
CA GLU A 109 1.21 -14.86 -7.05
C GLU A 109 1.72 -14.14 -5.80
N ILE A 110 1.01 -14.21 -4.68
CA ILE A 110 1.46 -13.64 -3.40
C ILE A 110 2.81 -14.23 -2.98
N GLU A 111 2.96 -15.55 -3.10
CA GLU A 111 4.22 -16.27 -2.84
C GLU A 111 5.34 -15.85 -3.82
N ALA A 112 5.02 -15.61 -5.10
CA ALA A 112 5.99 -15.13 -6.08
C ALA A 112 6.47 -13.72 -5.71
N GLN A 113 5.56 -12.81 -5.33
CA GLN A 113 5.92 -11.46 -4.89
C GLN A 113 6.70 -11.48 -3.56
N TYR A 114 6.40 -12.40 -2.65
CA TYR A 114 7.18 -12.58 -1.43
C TYR A 114 8.61 -13.03 -1.72
N ARG A 115 8.81 -14.03 -2.60
CA ARG A 115 10.16 -14.43 -3.01
C ARG A 115 10.92 -13.28 -3.66
N GLN A 116 10.25 -12.50 -4.50
CA GLN A 116 10.84 -11.32 -5.13
C GLN A 116 11.19 -10.24 -4.09
N PHE A 117 10.34 -10.02 -3.09
CA PHE A 117 10.64 -9.10 -1.99
C PHE A 117 11.96 -9.46 -1.30
N LYS A 118 12.13 -10.72 -0.96
CA LYS A 118 13.37 -11.21 -0.32
C LYS A 118 14.58 -11.09 -1.24
N ALA A 119 14.42 -11.41 -2.52
CA ALA A 119 15.49 -11.28 -3.50
C ALA A 119 15.97 -9.84 -3.65
N LEU A 120 15.03 -8.87 -3.67
CA LEU A 120 15.34 -7.45 -3.83
C LEU A 120 15.87 -6.78 -2.57
N THR A 121 15.38 -7.18 -1.39
CA THR A 121 15.67 -6.47 -0.13
C THR A 121 16.67 -7.18 0.76
N GLY A 122 16.95 -8.47 0.51
CA GLY A 122 17.77 -9.31 1.37
C GLY A 122 17.16 -9.65 2.73
N ARG A 123 15.86 -9.33 2.95
CA ARG A 123 15.17 -9.54 4.23
C ARG A 123 13.69 -9.90 4.04
N GLU A 124 13.07 -10.39 5.12
CA GLU A 124 11.63 -10.61 5.17
C GLU A 124 10.84 -9.29 5.15
N PRO A 125 9.64 -9.25 4.55
CA PRO A 125 8.74 -8.13 4.74
C PRO A 125 8.30 -8.04 6.22
N SER A 126 8.13 -6.83 6.71
CA SER A 126 7.68 -6.62 8.08
C SER A 126 6.21 -7.00 8.27
N TYR A 127 5.45 -7.01 7.19
CA TYR A 127 4.03 -7.40 7.11
C TYR A 127 3.61 -7.61 5.66
N PHE A 128 2.48 -8.31 5.49
CA PHE A 128 1.76 -8.40 4.21
C PHE A 128 0.54 -7.50 4.24
N GLU A 129 0.21 -6.93 3.10
CA GLU A 129 -1.05 -6.22 2.85
C GLU A 129 -1.33 -6.16 1.35
N GLY A 130 -2.53 -5.73 0.95
CA GLY A 130 -2.97 -5.76 -0.45
C GLY A 130 -3.20 -4.38 -1.06
N HIS A 131 -2.85 -4.23 -2.35
CA HIS A 131 -3.07 -3.02 -3.13
C HIS A 131 -4.47 -3.01 -3.79
N ALA A 132 -5.24 -1.95 -3.58
CA ALA A 132 -6.36 -1.40 -4.38
C ALA A 132 -7.49 -2.32 -4.86
N VAL A 133 -7.58 -3.59 -4.43
CA VAL A 133 -8.64 -4.51 -4.87
C VAL A 133 -9.63 -4.86 -3.77
N ALA A 134 -10.86 -5.22 -4.16
CA ALA A 134 -11.91 -5.72 -3.29
C ALA A 134 -12.15 -7.20 -3.64
N SER A 135 -11.46 -8.12 -2.96
CA SER A 135 -11.60 -9.57 -3.14
C SER A 135 -11.35 -10.27 -1.82
N ALA A 136 -12.33 -11.03 -1.34
CA ALA A 136 -12.20 -11.82 -0.11
C ALA A 136 -11.15 -12.93 -0.27
N ASN A 137 -11.12 -13.59 -1.45
CA ASN A 137 -10.16 -14.64 -1.74
C ASN A 137 -8.72 -14.11 -1.78
N PHE A 138 -8.49 -12.91 -2.32
CA PHE A 138 -7.17 -12.27 -2.28
C PHE A 138 -6.71 -11.99 -0.84
N PHE A 139 -7.59 -11.42 -0.01
CA PHE A 139 -7.26 -11.15 1.39
C PHE A 139 -7.04 -12.42 2.20
N GLN A 140 -7.83 -13.48 1.93
CA GLN A 140 -7.61 -14.79 2.52
C GLN A 140 -6.25 -15.38 2.08
N GLY A 141 -5.88 -15.22 0.81
CA GLY A 141 -4.58 -15.63 0.29
C GLY A 141 -3.42 -14.93 0.99
N LEU A 142 -3.52 -13.62 1.22
CA LEU A 142 -2.52 -12.85 1.98
C LEU A 142 -2.37 -13.37 3.41
N GLU A 143 -3.45 -13.66 4.09
CA GLU A 143 -3.43 -14.21 5.45
C GLU A 143 -2.77 -15.58 5.48
N ILE A 144 -3.15 -16.49 4.56
CA ILE A 144 -2.57 -17.83 4.44
C ILE A 144 -1.06 -17.77 4.20
N VAL A 145 -0.60 -16.93 3.25
CA VAL A 145 0.82 -16.82 2.94
C VAL A 145 1.59 -16.20 4.11
N ALA A 146 1.06 -15.15 4.72
CA ALA A 146 1.67 -14.55 5.91
C ALA A 146 1.83 -15.58 7.04
N GLN A 147 0.79 -16.38 7.32
CA GLN A 147 0.83 -17.46 8.34
C GLN A 147 1.88 -18.52 8.00
N ARG A 148 1.98 -18.96 6.74
CA ARG A 148 2.98 -19.96 6.30
C ARG A 148 4.41 -19.52 6.60
N HIS A 149 4.67 -18.22 6.49
CA HIS A 149 6.00 -17.63 6.73
C HIS A 149 6.17 -17.08 8.15
N GLY A 150 5.17 -17.22 9.03
CA GLY A 150 5.22 -16.70 10.40
C GLY A 150 5.29 -15.17 10.45
N LEU A 151 4.78 -14.48 9.43
CA LEU A 151 4.83 -13.03 9.27
C LEU A 151 3.44 -12.40 9.51
N PRO A 152 3.39 -11.14 9.96
CA PRO A 152 2.12 -10.46 10.16
C PRO A 152 1.39 -10.16 8.85
N TYR A 153 0.07 -10.36 8.84
CA TYR A 153 -0.83 -9.80 7.84
C TYR A 153 -1.53 -8.57 8.44
N PHE A 154 -1.53 -7.47 7.71
CA PHE A 154 -2.27 -6.28 8.07
C PHE A 154 -3.58 -6.23 7.28
N ALA A 155 -4.67 -6.65 7.92
CA ALA A 155 -6.00 -6.44 7.39
C ALA A 155 -6.42 -4.98 7.57
N MET A 156 -6.93 -4.35 6.51
CA MET A 156 -7.53 -3.01 6.63
C MET A 156 -8.88 -3.15 7.37
N GLY A 157 -8.99 -2.54 8.54
CA GLY A 157 -10.24 -2.48 9.30
C GLY A 157 -11.28 -1.58 8.63
N ARG A 158 -12.56 -1.75 9.01
CA ARG A 158 -13.59 -0.80 8.64
C ARG A 158 -13.35 0.55 9.35
N PRO A 159 -13.83 1.66 8.79
CA PRO A 159 -13.72 2.96 9.46
C PRO A 159 -14.25 2.89 10.91
N GLY A 160 -13.42 3.31 11.88
CA GLY A 160 -13.76 3.27 13.31
C GLY A 160 -13.61 1.91 14.01
N GLU A 161 -13.26 0.85 13.29
CA GLU A 161 -12.98 -0.46 13.87
C GLU A 161 -11.46 -0.70 13.97
N ALA A 162 -11.02 -1.16 15.17
CA ALA A 162 -9.63 -1.54 15.35
C ALA A 162 -9.35 -2.93 14.77
N VAL A 163 -8.22 -3.06 14.11
CA VAL A 163 -7.62 -4.38 13.84
C VAL A 163 -6.51 -4.65 14.85
N ILE A 164 -6.32 -5.92 15.20
CA ILE A 164 -5.17 -6.31 16.03
C ILE A 164 -4.01 -6.63 15.11
N PHE A 165 -2.98 -5.80 15.17
CA PHE A 165 -1.73 -6.04 14.48
C PHE A 165 -0.67 -6.43 15.50
N ARG A 166 -0.25 -7.71 15.48
CA ARG A 166 0.55 -8.33 16.56
C ARG A 166 -0.17 -8.18 17.91
N HIS A 167 0.27 -7.25 18.75
CA HIS A 167 -0.29 -6.98 20.08
C HIS A 167 -0.86 -5.55 20.22
N THR A 168 -0.96 -4.81 19.10
CA THR A 168 -1.39 -3.43 19.09
C THR A 168 -2.74 -3.29 18.39
N ARG A 169 -3.67 -2.56 18.99
CA ARG A 169 -4.88 -2.11 18.31
C ARG A 169 -4.50 -1.00 17.34
N VAL A 170 -4.85 -1.17 16.07
CA VAL A 170 -4.57 -0.20 15.01
C VAL A 170 -5.90 0.24 14.41
N TYR A 171 -6.12 1.54 14.36
CA TYR A 171 -7.23 2.17 13.68
C TYR A 171 -6.75 2.79 12.37
N ALA A 172 -7.30 2.35 11.24
CA ALA A 172 -7.03 2.99 9.96
C ALA A 172 -7.80 4.31 9.90
N TYR A 173 -7.07 5.42 9.76
CA TYR A 173 -7.68 6.71 9.58
C TYR A 173 -8.30 6.83 8.18
N MET A 174 -9.53 7.34 8.12
CA MET A 174 -10.22 7.69 6.88
C MET A 174 -10.72 9.13 6.98
N PRO A 175 -10.42 10.00 5.99
CA PRO A 175 -10.91 11.36 5.99
C PRO A 175 -12.46 11.41 6.07
N ARG A 176 -12.98 12.23 6.96
CA ARG A 176 -14.43 12.44 7.10
C ARG A 176 -15.01 13.29 5.95
N ASP A 177 -14.18 14.20 5.43
CA ASP A 177 -14.46 15.02 4.26
C ASP A 177 -13.32 14.88 3.25
N PHE A 178 -13.53 14.03 2.23
CA PHE A 178 -12.56 13.79 1.17
C PHE A 178 -12.28 15.05 0.35
N LYS A 179 -13.24 15.93 0.15
CA LYS A 179 -13.04 17.17 -0.63
C LYS A 179 -12.06 18.11 0.08
N THR A 180 -12.23 18.29 1.37
CA THR A 180 -11.29 19.09 2.19
C THR A 180 -9.92 18.43 2.25
N TYR A 181 -9.87 17.11 2.44
CA TYR A 181 -8.61 16.35 2.42
C TYR A 181 -7.88 16.45 1.08
N GLU A 182 -8.58 16.29 -0.04
CA GLU A 182 -7.96 16.43 -1.36
C GLU A 182 -7.44 17.85 -1.64
N ALA A 183 -8.09 18.87 -1.08
CA ALA A 183 -7.61 20.25 -1.19
C ALA A 183 -6.35 20.51 -0.37
N ASP A 184 -6.31 20.04 0.88
CA ASP A 184 -5.16 20.10 1.78
C ASP A 184 -5.09 18.86 2.69
N PRO A 185 -4.24 17.85 2.37
CA PRO A 185 -4.11 16.63 3.17
C PRO A 185 -3.65 16.87 4.63
N PHE A 186 -3.10 18.04 4.94
CA PHE A 186 -2.71 18.37 6.31
C PHE A 186 -3.92 18.43 7.27
N THR A 187 -5.09 18.80 6.77
CA THR A 187 -6.33 18.75 7.56
C THR A 187 -6.64 17.35 8.08
N GLY A 188 -6.28 16.31 7.30
CA GLY A 188 -6.39 14.91 7.74
C GLY A 188 -5.42 14.57 8.88
N VAL A 189 -4.20 15.07 8.83
CA VAL A 189 -3.22 14.88 9.93
C VAL A 189 -3.71 15.56 11.21
N GLN A 190 -4.23 16.79 11.10
CA GLN A 190 -4.80 17.52 12.24
C GLN A 190 -5.99 16.79 12.85
N ASP A 191 -6.90 16.28 12.02
CA ASP A 191 -8.07 15.50 12.48
C ASP A 191 -7.63 14.19 13.15
N ALA A 192 -6.68 13.46 12.57
CA ALA A 192 -6.15 12.22 13.13
C ALA A 192 -5.51 12.44 14.51
N VAL A 193 -4.71 13.49 14.67
CA VAL A 193 -4.09 13.83 15.96
C VAL A 193 -5.12 14.24 16.99
N ALA A 194 -6.10 15.06 16.61
CA ALA A 194 -7.17 15.51 17.51
C ALA A 194 -8.01 14.34 18.04
N HIS A 195 -8.27 13.34 17.22
CA HIS A 195 -9.12 12.19 17.54
C HIS A 195 -8.35 10.89 17.80
N ALA A 196 -7.03 10.97 17.96
CA ALA A 196 -6.18 9.80 18.16
C ALA A 196 -6.59 8.97 19.39
N HIS A 197 -6.60 7.65 19.22
CA HIS A 197 -7.08 6.69 20.19
C HIS A 197 -6.05 6.44 21.31
N GLU A 198 -6.48 6.54 22.57
CA GLU A 198 -5.63 6.27 23.72
C GLU A 198 -5.30 4.76 23.82
N GLY A 199 -4.02 4.45 24.06
CA GLY A 199 -3.56 3.06 24.19
C GLY A 199 -3.58 2.24 22.88
N ALA A 200 -3.67 2.90 21.73
CA ALA A 200 -3.70 2.31 20.41
C ALA A 200 -2.70 3.00 19.46
N CYS A 201 -2.75 2.64 18.19
CA CYS A 201 -2.02 3.29 17.12
C CYS A 201 -3.02 3.67 16.02
N ASP A 202 -3.02 4.92 15.62
CA ASP A 202 -3.76 5.39 14.44
C ASP A 202 -2.83 5.32 13.23
N LEU A 203 -3.28 4.67 12.16
CA LEU A 203 -2.53 4.52 10.91
C LEU A 203 -3.10 5.46 9.87
N MET A 204 -2.27 6.34 9.34
CA MET A 204 -2.56 7.10 8.13
C MET A 204 -1.77 6.52 6.96
N VAL A 205 -2.47 6.22 5.88
CA VAL A 205 -1.89 5.73 4.62
C VAL A 205 -1.92 6.86 3.61
N PHE A 206 -0.75 7.17 3.05
CA PHE A 206 -0.57 8.15 1.99
C PHE A 206 0.02 7.50 0.75
N HIS A 207 -0.20 8.13 -0.39
CA HIS A 207 0.29 7.69 -1.68
C HIS A 207 1.14 8.81 -2.33
N PRO A 208 2.22 9.27 -1.67
CA PRO A 208 3.02 10.36 -2.20
C PRO A 208 3.67 9.97 -3.53
N GLY A 209 3.76 10.93 -4.44
CA GLY A 209 4.36 10.71 -5.75
C GLY A 209 4.43 11.96 -6.59
N TYR A 210 5.40 12.01 -7.49
CA TYR A 210 5.45 12.98 -8.58
C TYR A 210 4.80 12.38 -9.83
N ILE A 211 4.27 13.23 -10.69
CA ILE A 211 3.62 12.82 -11.93
C ILE A 211 4.69 12.44 -12.95
N ASP A 212 4.57 11.25 -13.53
CA ASP A 212 5.31 10.79 -14.69
C ASP A 212 4.37 10.18 -15.74
N ALA A 213 4.88 9.83 -16.91
CA ALA A 213 4.09 9.31 -18.01
C ALA A 213 3.37 8.01 -17.63
N TYR A 214 4.07 7.10 -16.93
CA TYR A 214 3.48 5.83 -16.50
C TYR A 214 2.27 6.03 -15.57
N LEU A 215 2.39 6.95 -14.61
CA LEU A 215 1.30 7.27 -13.70
C LEU A 215 0.08 7.84 -14.43
N LEU A 216 0.29 8.72 -15.42
CA LEU A 216 -0.80 9.33 -16.20
C LEU A 216 -1.60 8.29 -16.98
N ASP A 217 -0.93 7.25 -17.48
CA ASP A 217 -1.57 6.21 -18.29
C ASP A 217 -2.27 5.13 -17.43
N HIS A 218 -1.83 4.92 -16.16
CA HIS A 218 -2.24 3.76 -15.38
C HIS A 218 -2.97 4.09 -14.07
N SER A 219 -3.05 5.35 -13.65
CA SER A 219 -3.69 5.74 -12.38
C SER A 219 -4.60 6.95 -12.55
N SER A 220 -5.76 6.90 -11.90
CA SER A 220 -6.63 8.06 -11.74
C SER A 220 -6.18 8.98 -10.59
N MET A 221 -5.31 8.51 -9.69
CA MET A 221 -4.82 9.26 -8.55
C MET A 221 -3.53 9.98 -8.92
N THR A 222 -3.63 11.25 -9.31
CA THR A 222 -2.51 12.06 -9.79
C THR A 222 -2.24 13.27 -8.90
N THR A 223 -3.12 14.28 -8.92
CA THR A 223 -2.93 15.53 -8.17
C THR A 223 -2.95 15.31 -6.65
N THR A 224 -3.72 14.36 -6.14
CA THR A 224 -3.75 14.02 -4.71
C THR A 224 -2.37 13.55 -4.26
N ARG A 225 -1.66 12.74 -5.06
CA ARG A 225 -0.30 12.29 -4.76
C ARG A 225 0.69 13.44 -4.61
N LEU A 226 0.62 14.45 -5.51
CA LEU A 226 1.45 15.65 -5.40
C LEU A 226 1.18 16.44 -4.12
N ARG A 227 -0.09 16.60 -3.75
CA ARG A 227 -0.50 17.31 -2.53
C ARG A 227 -0.05 16.57 -1.29
N GLU A 228 -0.21 15.25 -1.25
CA GLU A 228 0.29 14.42 -0.17
C GLU A 228 1.82 14.50 -0.05
N THR A 229 2.55 14.44 -1.17
CA THR A 229 4.01 14.63 -1.18
C THR A 229 4.38 16.00 -0.60
N ALA A 230 3.76 17.06 -1.10
CA ALA A 230 4.02 18.42 -0.63
C ALA A 230 3.72 18.57 0.86
N MET A 231 2.60 18.00 1.34
CA MET A 231 2.21 18.03 2.75
C MET A 231 3.21 17.28 3.63
N LEU A 232 3.60 16.04 3.25
CA LEU A 232 4.54 15.22 4.01
C LEU A 232 5.94 15.83 4.10
N CYS A 233 6.29 16.72 3.17
CA CYS A 233 7.56 17.45 3.17
C CYS A 233 7.51 18.80 3.91
N ARG A 234 6.35 19.24 4.42
CA ARG A 234 6.24 20.51 5.16
C ARG A 234 6.86 20.39 6.56
N PRO A 235 7.71 21.35 6.97
CA PRO A 235 8.26 21.36 8.33
C PRO A 235 7.18 21.36 9.43
N GLU A 236 6.06 22.06 9.18
CA GLU A 236 4.93 22.12 10.10
C GLU A 236 4.29 20.74 10.33
N ALA A 237 4.17 19.91 9.28
CA ALA A 237 3.63 18.57 9.41
C ALA A 237 4.55 17.70 10.28
N VAL A 238 5.88 17.82 10.10
CA VAL A 238 6.88 17.08 10.89
C VAL A 238 6.87 17.50 12.36
N SER A 239 6.69 18.77 12.64
CA SER A 239 6.68 19.28 14.02
C SER A 239 5.35 19.06 14.73
N TYR A 240 4.27 18.79 14.01
CA TYR A 240 2.92 18.61 14.55
C TYR A 240 2.70 17.20 15.14
N THR A 241 3.37 16.21 14.60
CA THR A 241 3.26 14.79 14.98
C THR A 241 4.42 14.34 15.88
#